data_40bce5328950fcfa1047452cc3aa9c29
#
_entry.id   40bce5328950fcfa1047452cc3aa9c29
#
_cell.length_a   1.000
_cell.length_b   1.000
_cell.length_c   1.000
_cell.angle_alpha   90.00
_cell.angle_beta   90.00
_cell.angle_gamma   90.00
#
_symmetry.space_group_name_H-M   'P 1'
#
loop_
_entity.id
_entity.type
_entity.pdbx_description
1 polymer ?
#
loop_
_entity_poly.entity_id
_entity_poly.type
_entity_poly.pdbx_seq_one_letter_code
_entity_poly.pdbx_strand_id
1 'polypeptide(L)'
;MTELLNNAELNQLEAISFTLQRQDDASKAIQKVVNSMIATKNEVVGIKNEMMDMKGEIKADIKELRDSIALNDEEIKDIQSAVGTVAWRLTKEYFGERNVSDDLFMAKLGHLRTGVYYHLKKTFETGRYTRLKRIDFKKVMNKLTSFGLSDLEDYQTRLTPRQKEIAALNDDDVIGLR
;
A
#
# COMPACT_ATOMS: atom_id res chain seq x y z
N MET A 1 -89.62 11.53 -40.25
CA MET A 1 -88.59 12.48 -39.70
C MET A 1 -87.96 11.98 -38.44
N THR A 2 -88.65 11.26 -37.60
CA THR A 2 -88.20 10.67 -36.33
C THR A 2 -87.12 9.55 -36.49
N GLU A 3 -87.25 8.72 -37.53
CA GLU A 3 -86.25 7.63 -37.77
C GLU A 3 -84.89 8.13 -38.21
N LEU A 4 -84.83 9.25 -38.97
CA LEU A 4 -83.56 9.83 -39.41
C LEU A 4 -82.77 10.52 -38.28
N LEU A 5 -83.47 11.09 -37.30
CA LEU A 5 -82.90 11.63 -36.07
C LEU A 5 -82.33 10.54 -35.17
N ASN A 6 -83.02 9.40 -35.06
CA ASN A 6 -82.59 8.27 -34.23
C ASN A 6 -81.30 7.61 -34.83
N ASN A 7 -81.19 7.51 -36.16
CA ASN A 7 -79.96 7.00 -36.80
C ASN A 7 -78.74 7.94 -36.65
N ALA A 8 -78.94 9.24 -36.65
CA ALA A 8 -77.88 10.21 -36.45
C ALA A 8 -77.35 10.16 -34.99
N GLU A 9 -78.21 10.01 -34.02
CA GLU A 9 -77.87 9.86 -32.63
C GLU A 9 -77.12 8.53 -32.37
N LEU A 10 -77.55 7.42 -33.00
CA LEU A 10 -76.87 6.13 -32.91
C LEU A 10 -75.45 6.18 -33.47
N ASN A 11 -75.25 6.79 -34.64
CA ASN A 11 -73.93 6.98 -35.24
C ASN A 11 -73.01 7.86 -34.38
N GLN A 12 -73.57 8.87 -33.70
CA GLN A 12 -72.77 9.68 -32.74
C GLN A 12 -72.36 8.90 -31.53
N LEU A 13 -73.24 8.06 -30.96
CA LEU A 13 -72.90 7.20 -29.81
C LEU A 13 -71.84 6.14 -30.16
N GLU A 14 -71.90 5.54 -31.36
CA GLU A 14 -70.88 4.63 -31.87
C GLU A 14 -69.54 5.32 -32.04
N ALA A 15 -69.49 6.52 -32.61
CA ALA A 15 -68.26 7.32 -32.76
C ALA A 15 -67.66 7.70 -31.40
N ILE A 16 -68.48 8.05 -30.41
CA ILE A 16 -68.03 8.33 -29.02
C ILE A 16 -67.49 7.05 -28.38
N SER A 17 -68.20 5.92 -28.50
CA SER A 17 -67.72 4.65 -27.95
C SER A 17 -66.39 4.22 -28.54
N PHE A 18 -66.17 4.35 -29.85
CA PHE A 18 -64.92 4.08 -30.53
C PHE A 18 -63.82 4.99 -30.05
N THR A 19 -64.08 6.26 -29.84
CA THR A 19 -63.11 7.24 -29.34
C THR A 19 -62.66 6.91 -27.91
N LEU A 20 -63.64 6.56 -27.05
CA LEU A 20 -63.37 6.14 -25.69
C LEU A 20 -62.51 4.85 -25.62
N GLN A 21 -62.80 3.89 -26.49
CA GLN A 21 -62.04 2.65 -26.58
C GLN A 21 -60.60 2.90 -27.01
N ARG A 22 -60.37 3.78 -28.00
CA ARG A 22 -59.01 4.20 -28.40
C ARG A 22 -58.24 4.93 -27.29
N GLN A 23 -58.94 5.74 -26.50
CA GLN A 23 -58.37 6.44 -25.37
C GLN A 23 -57.95 5.47 -24.24
N ASP A 24 -58.77 4.43 -23.99
CA ASP A 24 -58.45 3.38 -23.01
C ASP A 24 -57.23 2.54 -23.47
N ASP A 25 -57.21 2.16 -24.75
CA ASP A 25 -56.09 1.41 -25.31
C ASP A 25 -54.75 2.24 -25.29
N ALA A 26 -54.84 3.53 -25.60
CA ALA A 26 -53.69 4.45 -25.49
C ALA A 26 -53.23 4.60 -24.04
N SER A 27 -54.18 4.71 -23.09
CA SER A 27 -53.86 4.76 -21.64
C SER A 27 -53.13 3.51 -21.16
N LYS A 28 -53.62 2.32 -21.56
CA LYS A 28 -52.97 1.04 -21.26
C LYS A 28 -51.57 0.92 -21.85
N ALA A 29 -51.36 1.41 -23.08
CA ALA A 29 -50.06 1.43 -23.71
C ALA A 29 -49.08 2.36 -22.99
N ILE A 30 -49.52 3.56 -22.60
CA ILE A 30 -48.72 4.49 -21.79
C ILE A 30 -48.34 3.85 -20.44
N GLN A 31 -49.28 3.20 -19.78
CA GLN A 31 -49.04 2.55 -18.49
C GLN A 31 -47.98 1.43 -18.59
N LYS A 32 -48.00 0.66 -19.70
CA LYS A 32 -46.92 -0.34 -19.98
C LYS A 32 -45.57 0.30 -20.15
N VAL A 33 -45.48 1.41 -20.90
CA VAL A 33 -44.22 2.14 -21.10
C VAL A 33 -43.70 2.71 -19.78
N VAL A 34 -44.57 3.32 -18.94
CA VAL A 34 -44.19 3.84 -17.64
C VAL A 34 -43.63 2.74 -16.74
N ASN A 35 -44.33 1.60 -16.66
CA ASN A 35 -43.85 0.47 -15.88
C ASN A 35 -42.49 -0.07 -16.36
N SER A 36 -42.31 -0.16 -17.69
CA SER A 36 -41.02 -0.54 -18.26
C SER A 36 -39.92 0.45 -17.92
N MET A 37 -40.18 1.76 -17.98
CA MET A 37 -39.22 2.81 -17.59
C MET A 37 -38.84 2.73 -16.11
N ILE A 38 -39.82 2.42 -15.22
CA ILE A 38 -39.55 2.22 -13.79
C ILE A 38 -38.65 1.01 -13.57
N ALA A 39 -38.92 -0.11 -14.25
CA ALA A 39 -38.09 -1.31 -14.18
C ALA A 39 -36.65 -1.03 -14.61
N THR A 40 -36.46 -0.41 -15.80
CA THR A 40 -35.14 -0.01 -16.32
C THR A 40 -34.40 0.94 -15.37
N LYS A 41 -35.13 1.91 -14.77
CA LYS A 41 -34.53 2.81 -13.78
C LYS A 41 -34.01 2.04 -12.57
N ASN A 42 -34.77 1.07 -12.08
CA ASN A 42 -34.35 0.27 -10.93
C ASN A 42 -33.14 -0.61 -11.26
N GLU A 43 -33.07 -1.20 -12.46
CA GLU A 43 -31.90 -1.93 -12.96
C GLU A 43 -30.66 -1.03 -13.04
N VAL A 44 -30.81 0.17 -13.59
CA VAL A 44 -29.69 1.14 -13.67
C VAL A 44 -29.18 1.53 -12.28
N VAL A 45 -30.09 1.70 -11.31
CA VAL A 45 -29.68 1.97 -9.92
C VAL A 45 -28.94 0.76 -9.31
N GLY A 46 -29.40 -0.46 -9.57
CA GLY A 46 -28.72 -1.70 -9.17
C GLY A 46 -27.31 -1.77 -9.72
N ILE A 47 -27.16 -1.61 -11.06
CA ILE A 47 -25.84 -1.62 -11.74
C ILE A 47 -24.92 -0.54 -11.18
N LYS A 48 -25.44 0.66 -10.90
CA LYS A 48 -24.64 1.74 -10.31
C LYS A 48 -24.10 1.36 -8.92
N ASN A 49 -24.90 0.70 -8.10
CA ASN A 49 -24.46 0.27 -6.78
C ASN A 49 -23.39 -0.82 -6.89
N GLU A 50 -23.60 -1.83 -7.74
CA GLU A 50 -22.61 -2.89 -8.02
C GLU A 50 -21.27 -2.31 -8.53
N MET A 51 -21.34 -1.30 -9.41
CA MET A 51 -20.12 -0.61 -9.88
C MET A 51 -19.41 0.15 -8.76
N MET A 52 -20.13 0.71 -7.79
CA MET A 52 -19.52 1.38 -6.64
C MET A 52 -18.83 0.38 -5.72
N ASP A 53 -19.45 -0.75 -5.46
CA ASP A 53 -18.89 -1.83 -4.63
C ASP A 53 -17.64 -2.43 -5.30
N MET A 54 -17.71 -2.77 -6.57
CA MET A 54 -16.57 -3.27 -7.37
C MET A 54 -15.40 -2.28 -7.38
N LYS A 55 -15.69 -0.96 -7.51
CA LYS A 55 -14.66 0.08 -7.42
C LYS A 55 -14.01 0.12 -6.03
N GLY A 56 -14.76 -0.16 -4.97
CA GLY A 56 -14.25 -0.30 -3.61
C GLY A 56 -13.29 -1.47 -3.47
N GLU A 57 -13.70 -2.65 -3.95
CA GLU A 57 -12.90 -3.88 -3.95
C GLU A 57 -11.60 -3.71 -4.74
N ILE A 58 -11.67 -3.21 -5.97
CA ILE A 58 -10.48 -2.95 -6.80
C ILE A 58 -9.49 -2.00 -6.10
N LYS A 59 -9.98 -0.97 -5.40
CA LYS A 59 -9.11 -0.07 -4.64
C LYS A 59 -8.43 -0.77 -3.47
N ALA A 60 -9.14 -1.66 -2.78
CA ALA A 60 -8.58 -2.46 -1.69
C ALA A 60 -7.50 -3.41 -2.20
N ASP A 61 -7.78 -4.12 -3.30
CA ASP A 61 -6.85 -5.05 -3.95
C ASP A 61 -5.58 -4.34 -4.45
N ILE A 62 -5.73 -3.17 -5.08
CA ILE A 62 -4.58 -2.36 -5.52
C ILE A 62 -3.73 -1.91 -4.32
N LYS A 63 -4.38 -1.57 -3.20
CA LYS A 63 -3.65 -1.20 -1.98
C LYS A 63 -2.88 -2.38 -1.42
N GLU A 64 -3.51 -3.55 -1.30
CA GLU A 64 -2.88 -4.77 -0.84
C GLU A 64 -1.69 -5.18 -1.72
N LEU A 65 -1.87 -5.14 -3.06
CA LEU A 65 -0.79 -5.38 -4.01
C LEU A 65 0.38 -4.41 -3.81
N ARG A 66 0.12 -3.12 -3.68
CA ARG A 66 1.17 -2.11 -3.43
C ARG A 66 1.91 -2.38 -2.12
N ASP A 67 1.19 -2.77 -1.08
CA ASP A 67 1.75 -3.05 0.23
C ASP A 67 2.58 -4.34 0.24
N SER A 68 2.34 -5.26 -0.69
CA SER A 68 3.06 -6.53 -0.84
C SER A 68 4.29 -6.46 -1.76
N ILE A 69 4.43 -5.42 -2.59
CA ILE A 69 5.55 -5.28 -3.53
C ILE A 69 6.87 -5.17 -2.76
N ALA A 70 7.83 -6.03 -3.10
CA ALA A 70 9.20 -5.96 -2.59
C ALA A 70 9.95 -4.73 -3.13
N LEU A 71 11.03 -4.34 -2.46
CA LEU A 71 11.95 -3.31 -2.93
C LEU A 71 12.52 -3.67 -4.32
N ASN A 72 12.74 -2.65 -5.15
CA ASN A 72 13.48 -2.80 -6.38
C ASN A 72 15.02 -2.78 -6.11
N ASP A 73 15.80 -3.11 -7.14
CA ASP A 73 17.26 -3.20 -7.02
C ASP A 73 17.92 -1.85 -6.66
N GLU A 74 17.35 -0.73 -7.09
CA GLU A 74 17.85 0.62 -6.74
C GLU A 74 17.59 0.91 -5.27
N GLU A 75 16.38 0.69 -4.79
CA GLU A 75 16.01 0.86 -3.38
C GLU A 75 16.85 -0.04 -2.46
N ILE A 76 17.18 -1.26 -2.91
CA ILE A 76 18.09 -2.18 -2.19
C ILE A 76 19.49 -1.59 -2.12
N LYS A 77 20.04 -1.05 -3.22
CA LYS A 77 21.36 -0.40 -3.25
C LYS A 77 21.39 0.84 -2.35
N ASP A 78 20.35 1.64 -2.34
CA ASP A 78 20.23 2.81 -1.47
C ASP A 78 20.30 2.41 0.01
N ILE A 79 19.57 1.37 0.41
CA ILE A 79 19.65 0.83 1.77
C ILE A 79 21.06 0.32 2.08
N GLN A 80 21.71 -0.39 1.16
CA GLN A 80 23.07 -0.89 1.35
C GLN A 80 24.07 0.23 1.55
N SER A 81 23.95 1.29 0.74
CA SER A 81 24.78 2.49 0.84
C SER A 81 24.56 3.22 2.17
N ALA A 82 23.30 3.42 2.55
CA ALA A 82 22.93 4.05 3.81
C ALA A 82 23.46 3.24 5.01
N VAL A 83 23.31 1.92 5.01
CA VAL A 83 23.86 1.04 6.05
C VAL A 83 25.40 1.13 6.11
N GLY A 84 26.07 1.21 4.95
CA GLY A 84 27.51 1.42 4.90
C GLY A 84 27.93 2.74 5.56
N THR A 85 27.24 3.83 5.23
CA THR A 85 27.48 5.16 5.81
C THR A 85 27.25 5.18 7.33
N VAL A 86 26.15 4.57 7.77
CA VAL A 86 25.84 4.45 9.21
C VAL A 86 26.91 3.65 9.93
N ALA A 87 27.26 2.47 9.41
CA ALA A 87 28.30 1.62 10.03
C ALA A 87 29.65 2.35 10.12
N TRP A 88 30.03 3.10 9.09
CA TRP A 88 31.26 3.92 9.12
C TRP A 88 31.19 4.98 10.21
N ARG A 89 30.10 5.73 10.30
CA ARG A 89 29.88 6.74 11.35
C ARG A 89 29.94 6.13 12.74
N LEU A 90 29.24 5.02 12.96
CA LEU A 90 29.22 4.31 14.25
C LEU A 90 30.61 3.77 14.62
N THR A 91 31.41 3.32 13.65
CA THR A 91 32.78 2.84 13.91
C THR A 91 33.67 3.99 14.36
N LYS A 92 33.57 5.15 13.72
CA LYS A 92 34.29 6.36 14.16
C LYS A 92 33.86 6.81 15.55
N GLU A 93 32.57 6.81 15.82
CA GLU A 93 32.01 7.15 17.14
C GLU A 93 32.50 6.16 18.23
N TYR A 94 32.53 4.88 17.90
CA TYR A 94 32.97 3.83 18.81
C TYR A 94 34.43 3.97 19.23
N PHE A 95 35.33 4.24 18.30
CA PHE A 95 36.73 4.42 18.61
C PHE A 95 37.09 5.84 19.09
N GLY A 96 36.27 6.84 18.70
CA GLY A 96 36.53 8.24 19.03
C GLY A 96 37.83 8.72 18.45
N GLU A 97 38.67 9.33 19.29
CA GLU A 97 40.02 9.84 18.90
C GLU A 97 41.17 8.81 19.07
N ARG A 98 40.83 7.55 19.38
CA ARG A 98 41.83 6.50 19.57
C ARG A 98 42.52 6.17 18.25
N ASN A 99 43.82 6.00 18.35
CA ASN A 99 44.63 5.51 17.22
C ASN A 99 44.47 3.97 17.18
N VAL A 100 43.80 3.47 16.19
CA VAL A 100 43.57 2.04 15.96
C VAL A 100 44.04 1.69 14.54
N SER A 101 44.52 0.46 14.37
CA SER A 101 44.88 -0.07 13.06
C SER A 101 43.71 -0.14 12.09
N ASP A 102 44.03 -0.02 10.80
CA ASP A 102 43.02 -0.18 9.75
C ASP A 102 42.33 -1.56 9.82
N ASP A 103 43.09 -2.60 10.20
CA ASP A 103 42.56 -3.96 10.34
C ASP A 103 41.48 -4.04 11.44
N LEU A 104 41.76 -3.45 12.61
CA LEU A 104 40.79 -3.39 13.69
C LEU A 104 39.58 -2.55 13.32
N PHE A 105 39.79 -1.39 12.69
CA PHE A 105 38.75 -0.51 12.22
C PHE A 105 37.83 -1.23 11.23
N MET A 106 38.36 -1.90 10.22
CA MET A 106 37.57 -2.63 9.23
C MET A 106 36.86 -3.85 9.79
N ALA A 107 37.48 -4.56 10.73
CA ALA A 107 36.83 -5.67 11.44
C ALA A 107 35.63 -5.18 12.28
N LYS A 108 35.76 -4.03 12.95
CA LYS A 108 34.67 -3.41 13.71
C LYS A 108 33.57 -2.88 12.82
N LEU A 109 33.94 -2.23 11.70
CA LEU A 109 33.01 -1.74 10.67
C LEU A 109 32.11 -2.89 10.16
N GLY A 110 32.71 -4.03 9.83
CA GLY A 110 31.97 -5.21 9.37
C GLY A 110 30.99 -5.72 10.46
N HIS A 111 31.45 -5.73 11.71
CA HIS A 111 30.63 -6.16 12.84
C HIS A 111 29.42 -5.23 13.08
N LEU A 112 29.64 -3.91 13.14
CA LEU A 112 28.56 -2.92 13.30
C LEU A 112 27.60 -2.91 12.12
N ARG A 113 28.11 -3.05 10.90
CA ARG A 113 27.28 -3.19 9.70
C ARG A 113 26.32 -4.37 9.80
N THR A 114 26.81 -5.50 10.29
CA THR A 114 25.96 -6.70 10.56
C THR A 114 24.91 -6.41 11.63
N GLY A 115 25.27 -5.67 12.68
CA GLY A 115 24.37 -5.20 13.73
C GLY A 115 23.24 -4.33 13.20
N VAL A 116 23.56 -3.36 12.33
CA VAL A 116 22.55 -2.51 11.67
C VAL A 116 21.57 -3.33 10.84
N TYR A 117 22.07 -4.27 10.02
CA TYR A 117 21.17 -5.17 9.26
C TYR A 117 20.33 -6.04 10.16
N TYR A 118 20.87 -6.53 11.27
CA TYR A 118 20.10 -7.32 12.25
C TYR A 118 18.96 -6.48 12.84
N HIS A 119 19.26 -5.23 13.24
CA HIS A 119 18.26 -4.31 13.77
C HIS A 119 17.14 -4.02 12.76
N LEU A 120 17.49 -3.75 11.49
CA LEU A 120 16.49 -3.56 10.43
C LEU A 120 15.59 -4.79 10.26
N LYS A 121 16.18 -5.99 10.24
CA LYS A 121 15.40 -7.22 10.13
C LYS A 121 14.43 -7.40 11.29
N LYS A 122 14.88 -7.10 12.52
CA LYS A 122 14.06 -7.20 13.73
C LYS A 122 12.95 -6.17 13.75
N THR A 123 13.25 -4.91 13.40
CA THR A 123 12.29 -3.80 13.41
C THR A 123 11.18 -3.96 12.36
N PHE A 124 11.51 -4.48 11.18
CA PHE A 124 10.57 -4.65 10.08
C PHE A 124 10.10 -6.10 9.91
N GLU A 125 10.35 -6.95 10.89
CA GLU A 125 9.91 -8.36 10.96
C GLU A 125 10.20 -9.15 9.66
N THR A 126 11.38 -8.93 9.08
CA THR A 126 11.78 -9.58 7.82
C THR A 126 12.96 -10.53 8.01
N GLY A 127 12.93 -11.66 7.35
CA GLY A 127 14.06 -12.61 7.38
C GLY A 127 15.30 -12.09 6.65
N ARG A 128 15.11 -11.25 5.63
CA ARG A 128 16.19 -10.61 4.85
C ARG A 128 15.79 -9.19 4.51
N TYR A 129 16.74 -8.25 4.60
CA TYR A 129 16.49 -6.83 4.24
C TYR A 129 16.06 -6.66 2.77
N THR A 130 16.44 -7.55 1.86
CA THR A 130 15.99 -7.56 0.46
C THR A 130 14.51 -7.94 0.28
N ARG A 131 13.86 -8.43 1.33
CA ARG A 131 12.43 -8.74 1.37
C ARG A 131 11.61 -7.69 2.09
N LEU A 132 12.20 -6.55 2.42
CA LEU A 132 11.47 -5.39 2.92
C LEU A 132 10.41 -4.97 1.90
N LYS A 133 9.26 -4.58 2.40
CA LYS A 133 8.18 -4.07 1.56
C LYS A 133 8.50 -2.66 1.10
N ARG A 134 8.15 -2.33 -0.13
CA ARG A 134 8.38 -1.00 -0.71
C ARG A 134 7.72 0.12 0.09
N ILE A 135 6.57 -0.16 0.70
CA ILE A 135 5.87 0.79 1.58
C ILE A 135 6.72 1.20 2.79
N ASP A 136 7.63 0.35 3.24
CA ASP A 136 8.48 0.62 4.39
C ASP A 136 9.82 1.30 4.04
N PHE A 137 10.15 1.44 2.74
CA PHE A 137 11.42 2.03 2.29
C PHE A 137 11.74 3.37 2.97
N LYS A 138 10.78 4.31 2.96
CA LYS A 138 10.97 5.63 3.60
C LYS A 138 11.19 5.53 5.10
N LYS A 139 10.50 4.60 5.77
CA LYS A 139 10.66 4.37 7.22
C LYS A 139 12.04 3.80 7.53
N VAL A 140 12.51 2.86 6.69
CA VAL A 140 13.86 2.29 6.78
C VAL A 140 14.92 3.37 6.63
N MET A 141 14.82 4.21 5.60
CA MET A 141 15.78 5.30 5.36
C MET A 141 15.79 6.33 6.51
N ASN A 142 14.62 6.71 7.02
CA ASN A 142 14.51 7.60 8.17
C ASN A 142 15.13 6.98 9.43
N LYS A 143 14.88 5.69 9.69
CA LYS A 143 15.48 4.98 10.83
C LYS A 143 17.00 4.93 10.70
N LEU A 144 17.55 4.66 9.52
CA LEU A 144 19.00 4.68 9.27
C LEU A 144 19.63 6.05 9.50
N THR A 145 18.93 7.12 9.14
CA THR A 145 19.46 8.50 9.36
C THR A 145 19.64 8.80 10.86
N SER A 146 18.72 8.36 11.70
CA SER A 146 18.74 8.58 13.16
C SER A 146 19.44 7.46 13.95
N PHE A 147 19.98 6.43 13.28
CA PHE A 147 20.52 5.24 13.93
C PHE A 147 21.80 5.56 14.69
N GLY A 148 21.89 5.18 15.97
CA GLY A 148 23.03 5.40 16.84
C GLY A 148 23.56 4.11 17.48
N LEU A 149 24.68 4.20 18.22
CA LEU A 149 25.21 3.06 18.99
C LEU A 149 24.23 2.55 20.04
N SER A 150 23.38 3.43 20.56
CA SER A 150 22.30 3.08 21.53
C SER A 150 21.20 2.20 20.94
N ASP A 151 21.07 2.14 19.61
CA ASP A 151 20.09 1.27 18.93
C ASP A 151 20.61 -0.19 18.82
N LEU A 152 21.88 -0.42 19.08
CA LEU A 152 22.53 -1.73 19.03
C LEU A 152 22.45 -2.41 20.39
N GLU A 153 22.34 -3.73 20.39
CA GLU A 153 22.41 -4.53 21.60
C GLU A 153 23.85 -4.54 22.16
N ASP A 154 24.02 -4.65 23.48
CA ASP A 154 25.33 -4.62 24.14
C ASP A 154 26.36 -5.58 23.54
N TYR A 155 25.94 -6.78 23.13
CA TYR A 155 26.84 -7.76 22.52
C TYR A 155 27.32 -7.34 21.13
N GLN A 156 26.59 -6.49 20.43
CA GLN A 156 26.95 -5.98 19.09
C GLN A 156 27.93 -4.82 19.19
N THR A 157 27.98 -4.13 20.32
CA THR A 157 28.92 -3.04 20.55
C THR A 157 30.25 -3.52 21.16
N ARG A 158 30.32 -4.70 21.76
CA ARG A 158 31.54 -5.26 22.33
C ARG A 158 32.57 -5.63 21.28
N LEU A 159 33.85 -5.64 21.68
CA LEU A 159 34.90 -6.22 20.85
C LEU A 159 34.79 -7.75 20.83
N THR A 160 34.75 -8.33 19.64
CA THR A 160 34.75 -9.78 19.48
C THR A 160 36.13 -10.36 19.85
N PRO A 161 36.25 -11.66 20.19
CA PRO A 161 37.54 -12.29 20.46
C PRO A 161 38.57 -12.03 19.34
N ARG A 162 38.15 -12.16 18.07
CA ARG A 162 39.02 -11.87 16.92
C ARG A 162 39.45 -10.40 16.85
N GLN A 163 38.59 -9.45 17.18
CA GLN A 163 38.96 -8.04 17.23
C GLN A 163 39.96 -7.73 18.33
N LYS A 164 39.84 -8.42 19.48
CA LYS A 164 40.84 -8.33 20.56
C LYS A 164 42.18 -8.89 20.15
N GLU A 165 42.21 -9.99 19.41
CA GLU A 165 43.45 -10.56 18.85
C GLU A 165 44.11 -9.58 17.86
N ILE A 166 43.32 -8.97 16.95
CA ILE A 166 43.84 -7.95 16.00
C ILE A 166 44.39 -6.76 16.77
N ALA A 167 43.69 -6.27 17.78
CA ALA A 167 44.16 -5.17 18.61
C ALA A 167 45.47 -5.49 19.34
N ALA A 168 45.62 -6.68 19.89
CA ALA A 168 46.83 -7.12 20.55
C ALA A 168 48.04 -7.27 19.58
N LEU A 169 47.78 -7.69 18.34
CA LEU A 169 48.80 -7.83 17.29
C LEU A 169 49.33 -6.47 16.77
N ASN A 170 48.54 -5.44 16.83
CA ASN A 170 48.84 -4.11 16.32
C ASN A 170 49.12 -3.08 17.43
N ASP A 171 49.17 -3.49 18.68
CA ASP A 171 49.29 -2.60 19.85
C ASP A 171 48.24 -1.47 19.88
N ASP A 172 47.00 -1.78 19.44
CA ASP A 172 45.90 -0.81 19.36
C ASP A 172 45.42 -0.39 20.75
N ASP A 173 45.11 0.90 20.95
CA ASP A 173 44.56 1.41 22.19
C ASP A 173 43.08 1.07 22.31
N VAL A 174 42.76 -0.05 22.94
CA VAL A 174 41.41 -0.55 23.22
C VAL A 174 41.06 -0.52 24.71
N ILE A 175 41.89 0.16 25.56
CA ILE A 175 41.67 0.24 26.98
C ILE A 175 40.31 0.93 27.28
N GLY A 176 39.45 0.27 28.05
CA GLY A 176 38.14 0.80 28.39
C GLY A 176 37.04 0.67 27.30
N LEU A 177 37.34 0.12 26.13
CA LEU A 177 36.32 -0.29 25.16
C LEU A 177 35.64 -1.58 25.64
N ARG A 178 34.30 -1.57 25.65
CA ARG A 178 33.47 -2.73 26.00
C ARG A 178 33.46 -3.77 24.92
#